data_c0f9a8861d93129fcba0c69ecbe23e3c
#
_entry.id   c0f9a8861d93129fcba0c69ecbe23e3c
#
_cell.length_a   1.000
_cell.length_b   1.000
_cell.length_c   1.000
_cell.angle_alpha   90.00
_cell.angle_beta   90.00
_cell.angle_gamma   90.00
#
_symmetry.space_group_name_H-M   'P 1'
#
loop_
_entity.id
_entity.type
_entity.pdbx_description
1 polymer ?
#
loop_
_entity_poly.entity_id
_entity_poly.type
_entity_poly.pdbx_seq_one_letter_code
_entity_poly.pdbx_strand_id
1 'polypeptide(L)'
;MEKKLLKRSLSFAMMIAVVFSTIIASSFIKANAAETEKAVTLTQGENTSQHDTVQEAVAAVAADNTQAVITLNKDFEGAGAVVKKDQNIVFNLNGFTWNINSLVGSSGTETNGVQLLQGSTVTIENGTLTSKTAKLLIQNYCDLTIRNATLSGQDNLTEIIVSNNNGSTVLQATVPFKLLRAESLLTLTNGAVIKAVTLL
;
A
#
# COMPACT_ATOMS: atom_id res chain seq x y z
N MET A 1 72.43 -10.92 -4.47
CA MET A 1 71.20 -11.34 -3.72
C MET A 1 70.07 -10.35 -3.85
N GLU A 2 70.27 -9.10 -4.00
CA GLU A 2 69.23 -8.02 -4.03
C GLU A 2 68.31 -8.07 -5.30
N LYS A 3 68.83 -8.39 -6.47
CA LYS A 3 68.03 -8.44 -7.72
C LYS A 3 66.93 -9.53 -7.70
N LYS A 4 67.08 -10.58 -6.90
CA LYS A 4 66.11 -11.68 -6.80
C LYS A 4 64.95 -11.34 -5.86
N LEU A 5 65.21 -10.52 -4.83
CA LEU A 5 64.21 -10.00 -3.88
C LEU A 5 63.32 -8.96 -4.55
N LEU A 6 63.90 -8.07 -5.38
CA LEU A 6 63.15 -7.02 -6.08
C LEU A 6 62.15 -7.60 -7.09
N LYS A 7 62.52 -8.66 -7.80
CA LYS A 7 61.61 -9.35 -8.74
C LYS A 7 60.43 -10.05 -8.02
N ARG A 8 60.67 -10.59 -6.83
CA ARG A 8 59.61 -11.23 -6.03
C ARG A 8 58.62 -10.22 -5.42
N SER A 9 59.10 -9.05 -4.96
CA SER A 9 58.24 -8.00 -4.42
C SER A 9 57.42 -7.34 -5.50
N LEU A 10 57.94 -7.14 -6.72
CA LEU A 10 57.19 -6.57 -7.85
C LEU A 10 56.09 -7.53 -8.33
N SER A 11 56.37 -8.85 -8.36
CA SER A 11 55.38 -9.86 -8.74
C SER A 11 54.22 -9.95 -7.70
N PHE A 12 54.54 -9.79 -6.42
CA PHE A 12 53.50 -9.82 -5.35
C PHE A 12 52.65 -8.55 -5.35
N ALA A 13 53.25 -7.38 -5.59
CA ALA A 13 52.52 -6.12 -5.71
C ALA A 13 51.57 -6.10 -6.94
N MET A 14 52.00 -6.70 -8.05
CA MET A 14 51.21 -6.79 -9.27
C MET A 14 50.04 -7.78 -9.11
N MET A 15 50.21 -8.85 -8.33
CA MET A 15 49.16 -9.83 -8.05
C MET A 15 48.09 -9.27 -7.11
N ILE A 16 48.48 -8.43 -6.16
CA ILE A 16 47.51 -7.75 -5.27
C ILE A 16 46.71 -6.69 -6.05
N ALA A 17 47.31 -5.97 -6.99
CA ALA A 17 46.63 -4.97 -7.80
C ALA A 17 45.58 -5.59 -8.73
N VAL A 18 45.87 -6.79 -9.29
CA VAL A 18 44.89 -7.48 -10.14
C VAL A 18 43.73 -8.06 -9.36
N VAL A 19 43.96 -8.57 -8.14
CA VAL A 19 42.87 -9.08 -7.26
C VAL A 19 41.99 -7.94 -6.76
N PHE A 20 42.56 -6.77 -6.44
CA PHE A 20 41.77 -5.61 -6.04
C PHE A 20 40.94 -5.03 -7.18
N SER A 21 41.45 -5.03 -8.41
CA SER A 21 40.71 -4.53 -9.57
C SER A 21 39.53 -5.44 -9.96
N THR A 22 39.64 -6.74 -9.77
CA THR A 22 38.53 -7.69 -10.05
C THR A 22 37.43 -7.67 -8.98
N ILE A 23 37.79 -7.39 -7.72
CA ILE A 23 36.79 -7.26 -6.63
C ILE A 23 35.98 -5.96 -6.78
N ILE A 24 36.63 -4.87 -7.21
CA ILE A 24 35.93 -3.60 -7.43
C ILE A 24 35.02 -3.69 -8.68
N ALA A 25 35.47 -4.35 -9.75
CA ALA A 25 34.65 -4.51 -10.96
C ALA A 25 33.42 -5.38 -10.73
N SER A 26 33.49 -6.41 -9.87
CA SER A 26 32.33 -7.25 -9.55
C SER A 26 31.31 -6.57 -8.62
N SER A 27 31.74 -5.61 -7.81
CA SER A 27 30.83 -4.81 -6.96
C SER A 27 30.13 -3.70 -7.76
N PHE A 28 30.77 -3.15 -8.79
CA PHE A 28 30.14 -2.12 -9.63
C PHE A 28 29.13 -2.67 -10.65
N ILE A 29 29.24 -3.93 -11.03
CA ILE A 29 28.31 -4.55 -11.99
C ILE A 29 26.97 -4.93 -11.31
N LYS A 30 26.95 -5.12 -9.98
CA LYS A 30 25.70 -5.34 -9.23
C LYS A 30 24.88 -4.06 -8.92
N ALA A 31 25.48 -2.89 -9.11
CA ALA A 31 24.85 -1.62 -8.75
C ALA A 31 24.00 -0.99 -9.86
N ASN A 32 23.88 -1.60 -11.05
CA ASN A 32 23.19 -1.03 -12.21
C ASN A 32 22.05 -1.88 -12.78
N ALA A 33 21.59 -2.90 -12.09
CA ALA A 33 20.21 -3.32 -12.27
C ALA A 33 19.39 -2.31 -11.44
N ALA A 34 18.82 -1.29 -12.05
CA ALA A 34 17.78 -0.48 -11.43
C ALA A 34 16.68 -1.47 -11.04
N GLU A 35 16.66 -1.89 -9.78
CA GLU A 35 15.59 -2.68 -9.22
C GLU A 35 14.38 -1.79 -9.36
N THR A 36 13.46 -2.15 -10.25
CA THR A 36 12.24 -1.37 -10.48
C THR A 36 11.52 -1.34 -9.14
N GLU A 37 11.44 -0.16 -8.53
CA GLU A 37 10.81 0.02 -7.23
C GLU A 37 9.39 -0.54 -7.28
N LYS A 38 9.13 -1.54 -6.45
CA LYS A 38 7.82 -2.18 -6.32
C LYS A 38 6.77 -1.17 -5.87
N ALA A 39 5.53 -1.36 -6.27
CA ALA A 39 4.46 -0.41 -5.98
C ALA A 39 4.14 -0.30 -4.50
N VAL A 40 4.27 -1.40 -3.76
CA VAL A 40 3.90 -1.45 -2.34
C VAL A 40 4.89 -2.26 -1.52
N THR A 41 5.02 -1.88 -0.26
CA THR A 41 5.72 -2.62 0.79
C THR A 41 4.71 -3.13 1.80
N LEU A 42 4.74 -4.43 2.08
CA LEU A 42 3.99 -5.07 3.15
C LEU A 42 4.92 -5.32 4.33
N THR A 43 4.52 -4.89 5.52
CA THR A 43 5.17 -5.23 6.79
C THR A 43 4.15 -5.88 7.72
N GLN A 44 4.43 -7.09 8.21
CA GLN A 44 3.61 -7.77 9.22
C GLN A 44 4.52 -8.43 10.26
N GLY A 45 4.43 -7.99 11.51
CA GLY A 45 5.40 -8.33 12.54
C GLY A 45 6.80 -7.87 12.16
N GLU A 46 7.77 -8.78 12.16
CA GLU A 46 9.17 -8.52 11.75
C GLU A 46 9.41 -8.76 10.25
N ASN A 47 8.42 -9.28 9.54
CA ASN A 47 8.55 -9.62 8.12
C ASN A 47 8.21 -8.43 7.24
N THR A 48 9.05 -8.17 6.25
CA THR A 48 8.82 -7.15 5.22
C THR A 48 9.00 -7.74 3.85
N SER A 49 8.07 -7.47 2.94
CA SER A 49 8.11 -7.90 1.55
C SER A 49 7.62 -6.79 0.62
N GLN A 50 8.05 -6.84 -0.64
CA GLN A 50 7.66 -5.88 -1.65
C GLN A 50 6.83 -6.56 -2.75
N HIS A 51 5.79 -5.87 -3.22
CA HIS A 51 4.83 -6.38 -4.19
C HIS A 51 4.60 -5.40 -5.32
N ASP A 52 4.26 -5.91 -6.49
CA ASP A 52 3.94 -5.10 -7.66
C ASP A 52 2.55 -4.46 -7.55
N THR A 53 1.65 -5.08 -6.80
CA THR A 53 0.26 -4.65 -6.66
C THR A 53 -0.21 -4.67 -5.21
N VAL A 54 -1.20 -3.83 -4.91
CA VAL A 54 -1.89 -3.84 -3.60
C VAL A 54 -2.61 -5.18 -3.38
N GLN A 55 -3.18 -5.78 -4.42
CA GLN A 55 -3.84 -7.08 -4.32
C GLN A 55 -2.89 -8.20 -3.89
N GLU A 56 -1.68 -8.25 -4.46
CA GLU A 56 -0.66 -9.22 -4.04
C GLU A 56 -0.27 -9.02 -2.58
N ALA A 57 -0.07 -7.77 -2.16
CA ALA A 57 0.23 -7.47 -0.76
C ALA A 57 -0.90 -7.91 0.17
N VAL A 58 -2.16 -7.59 -0.15
CA VAL A 58 -3.34 -8.03 0.64
C VAL A 58 -3.46 -9.54 0.69
N ALA A 59 -3.19 -10.24 -0.43
CA ALA A 59 -3.21 -11.70 -0.48
C ALA A 59 -2.12 -12.36 0.39
N ALA A 60 -1.00 -11.67 0.59
CA ALA A 60 0.12 -12.14 1.41
C ALA A 60 -0.07 -11.87 2.92
N VAL A 61 -1.03 -11.03 3.32
CA VAL A 61 -1.33 -10.76 4.73
C VAL A 61 -1.89 -12.01 5.39
N ALA A 62 -1.27 -12.45 6.50
CA ALA A 62 -1.79 -13.55 7.31
C ALA A 62 -3.16 -13.19 7.94
N ALA A 63 -4.07 -14.15 7.95
CA ALA A 63 -5.40 -14.00 8.56
C ALA A 63 -5.37 -14.51 10.01
N ASP A 64 -4.64 -13.81 10.87
CA ASP A 64 -4.40 -14.15 12.28
C ASP A 64 -4.61 -12.96 13.23
N ASN A 65 -5.22 -11.87 12.73
CA ASN A 65 -5.42 -10.60 13.39
C ASN A 65 -4.11 -9.83 13.74
N THR A 66 -2.94 -10.34 13.39
CA THR A 66 -1.70 -9.57 13.50
C THR A 66 -1.76 -8.40 12.53
N GLN A 67 -1.51 -7.19 13.04
CA GLN A 67 -1.56 -5.99 12.20
C GLN A 67 -0.50 -6.05 11.10
N ALA A 68 -0.94 -5.83 9.87
CA ALA A 68 -0.12 -5.64 8.69
C ALA A 68 -0.20 -4.20 8.22
N VAL A 69 0.90 -3.63 7.77
CA VAL A 69 0.96 -2.31 7.14
C VAL A 69 1.34 -2.48 5.68
N ILE A 70 0.45 -2.05 4.78
CA ILE A 70 0.69 -1.98 3.34
C ILE A 70 0.95 -0.52 3.00
N THR A 71 2.18 -0.19 2.65
CA THR A 71 2.64 1.17 2.36
C THR A 71 2.81 1.35 0.85
N LEU A 72 2.21 2.38 0.27
CA LEU A 72 2.49 2.77 -1.11
C LEU A 72 3.89 3.39 -1.19
N ASN A 73 4.66 2.97 -2.21
CA ASN A 73 5.97 3.52 -2.52
C ASN A 73 5.90 4.59 -3.62
N LYS A 74 4.78 4.62 -4.36
CA LYS A 74 4.49 5.55 -5.46
C LYS A 74 3.00 5.60 -5.71
N ASP A 75 2.55 6.53 -6.55
CA ASP A 75 1.20 6.48 -7.10
C ASP A 75 0.95 5.13 -7.77
N PHE A 76 -0.18 4.52 -7.43
CA PHE A 76 -0.54 3.20 -7.91
C PHE A 76 -1.89 3.24 -8.62
N GLU A 77 -1.91 2.78 -9.86
CA GLU A 77 -3.13 2.53 -10.61
C GLU A 77 -3.29 1.03 -10.85
N GLY A 78 -4.42 0.48 -10.45
CA GLY A 78 -4.63 -0.96 -10.56
C GLY A 78 -5.93 -1.42 -9.93
N ALA A 79 -5.97 -2.71 -9.63
CA ALA A 79 -7.15 -3.31 -9.06
C ALA A 79 -7.38 -2.90 -7.60
N GLY A 80 -8.63 -2.92 -7.21
CA GLY A 80 -9.06 -2.83 -5.84
C GLY A 80 -8.69 -4.08 -5.03
N ALA A 81 -9.11 -4.13 -3.80
CA ALA A 81 -8.77 -5.24 -2.91
C ALA A 81 -9.99 -5.76 -2.14
N VAL A 82 -9.98 -7.06 -1.83
CA VAL A 82 -10.91 -7.70 -0.90
C VAL A 82 -10.14 -8.07 0.36
N VAL A 83 -10.47 -7.40 1.46
CA VAL A 83 -9.90 -7.73 2.79
C VAL A 83 -10.79 -8.78 3.44
N LYS A 84 -10.17 -9.89 3.83
CA LYS A 84 -10.88 -11.07 4.35
C LYS A 84 -10.96 -11.05 5.87
N LYS A 85 -11.82 -11.91 6.40
CA LYS A 85 -11.92 -12.16 7.83
C LYS A 85 -10.55 -12.45 8.45
N ASP A 86 -10.35 -11.98 9.68
CA ASP A 86 -9.13 -12.13 10.49
C ASP A 86 -7.88 -11.44 9.89
N GLN A 87 -8.02 -10.65 8.83
CA GLN A 87 -6.99 -9.72 8.39
C GLN A 87 -7.14 -8.38 9.11
N ASN A 88 -6.03 -7.85 9.62
CA ASN A 88 -5.94 -6.54 10.25
C ASN A 88 -4.95 -5.71 9.45
N ILE A 89 -5.46 -4.78 8.60
CA ILE A 89 -4.65 -4.09 7.60
C ILE A 89 -4.71 -2.58 7.79
N VAL A 90 -3.53 -1.96 7.80
CA VAL A 90 -3.35 -0.52 7.63
C VAL A 90 -2.88 -0.27 6.19
N PHE A 91 -3.71 0.36 5.36
CA PHE A 91 -3.30 0.92 4.07
C PHE A 91 -2.72 2.32 4.32
N ASN A 92 -1.41 2.42 4.44
CA ASN A 92 -0.71 3.69 4.50
C ASN A 92 -0.40 4.16 3.08
N LEU A 93 -1.20 5.12 2.60
CA LEU A 93 -1.05 5.64 1.25
C LEU A 93 0.18 6.57 1.11
N ASN A 94 0.82 6.93 2.23
CA ASN A 94 2.14 7.59 2.28
C ASN A 94 2.25 8.87 1.42
N GLY A 95 1.15 9.61 1.29
CA GLY A 95 1.04 10.82 0.45
C GLY A 95 0.71 10.53 -1.01
N PHE A 96 0.71 9.28 -1.43
CA PHE A 96 0.42 8.85 -2.80
C PHE A 96 -1.06 8.60 -3.05
N THR A 97 -1.39 8.37 -4.32
CA THR A 97 -2.73 8.04 -4.79
C THR A 97 -2.84 6.57 -5.15
N TRP A 98 -3.84 5.88 -4.60
CA TRP A 98 -4.32 4.61 -5.12
C TRP A 98 -5.55 4.86 -5.99
N ASN A 99 -5.35 4.81 -7.32
CA ASN A 99 -6.40 4.93 -8.31
C ASN A 99 -6.89 3.55 -8.74
N ILE A 100 -8.12 3.19 -8.34
CA ILE A 100 -8.69 1.88 -8.62
C ILE A 100 -9.38 1.92 -9.99
N ASN A 101 -8.87 1.13 -10.93
CA ASN A 101 -9.41 0.99 -12.30
C ASN A 101 -9.96 -0.39 -12.62
N SER A 102 -9.72 -1.39 -11.76
CA SER A 102 -10.33 -2.73 -11.85
C SER A 102 -11.06 -3.04 -10.54
N LEU A 103 -12.34 -3.32 -10.65
CA LEU A 103 -13.25 -3.40 -9.51
C LEU A 103 -13.28 -4.79 -8.88
N VAL A 104 -13.73 -4.84 -7.62
CA VAL A 104 -13.92 -6.07 -6.85
C VAL A 104 -15.38 -6.23 -6.45
N GLY A 105 -15.74 -7.44 -6.00
CA GLY A 105 -17.10 -7.78 -5.59
C GLY A 105 -17.41 -9.23 -5.86
N SER A 106 -18.70 -9.56 -5.96
CA SER A 106 -19.14 -10.88 -6.37
C SER A 106 -18.89 -11.10 -7.86
N SER A 107 -18.49 -12.31 -8.23
CA SER A 107 -18.19 -12.66 -9.63
C SER A 107 -19.33 -12.28 -10.59
N GLY A 108 -18.99 -11.52 -11.62
CA GLY A 108 -19.92 -11.00 -12.62
C GLY A 108 -20.72 -9.77 -12.19
N THR A 109 -20.48 -9.24 -10.97
CA THR A 109 -21.13 -8.02 -10.46
C THR A 109 -20.15 -7.15 -9.68
N GLU A 110 -18.90 -7.11 -10.12
CA GLU A 110 -17.86 -6.32 -9.50
C GLU A 110 -18.16 -4.82 -9.70
N THR A 111 -18.49 -4.14 -8.61
CA THR A 111 -18.87 -2.71 -8.63
C THR A 111 -18.13 -1.89 -7.58
N ASN A 112 -17.31 -2.55 -6.75
CA ASN A 112 -16.66 -1.91 -5.61
C ASN A 112 -15.20 -1.59 -5.91
N GLY A 113 -14.72 -0.47 -5.40
CA GLY A 113 -13.30 -0.17 -5.38
C GLY A 113 -12.58 -1.07 -4.39
N VAL A 114 -13.01 -1.06 -3.13
CA VAL A 114 -12.50 -1.94 -2.07
C VAL A 114 -13.67 -2.62 -1.37
N GLN A 115 -13.51 -3.91 -1.03
CA GLN A 115 -14.49 -4.66 -0.26
C GLN A 115 -13.85 -5.17 1.04
N LEU A 116 -14.43 -4.77 2.18
CA LEU A 116 -13.95 -5.10 3.51
C LEU A 116 -14.93 -6.08 4.15
N LEU A 117 -14.53 -7.35 4.27
CA LEU A 117 -15.44 -8.41 4.74
C LEU A 117 -15.53 -8.44 6.28
N GLN A 118 -16.63 -8.99 6.78
CA GLN A 118 -16.90 -9.10 8.21
C GLN A 118 -15.77 -9.86 8.94
N GLY A 119 -15.39 -9.33 10.11
CA GLY A 119 -14.32 -9.90 10.94
C GLY A 119 -12.91 -9.47 10.51
N SER A 120 -12.79 -8.54 9.57
CA SER A 120 -11.53 -7.81 9.34
C SER A 120 -11.50 -6.52 10.15
N THR A 121 -10.31 -5.93 10.27
CA THR A 121 -10.08 -4.59 10.81
C THR A 121 -9.22 -3.80 9.82
N VAL A 122 -9.67 -2.62 9.42
CA VAL A 122 -8.99 -1.87 8.37
C VAL A 122 -8.81 -0.41 8.75
N THR A 123 -7.62 0.11 8.50
CA THR A 123 -7.34 1.54 8.52
C THR A 123 -6.87 1.98 7.13
N ILE A 124 -7.39 3.11 6.64
CA ILE A 124 -6.90 3.77 5.41
C ILE A 124 -6.38 5.14 5.82
N GLU A 125 -5.12 5.44 5.50
CA GLU A 125 -4.49 6.66 5.99
C GLU A 125 -3.49 7.30 5.03
N ASN A 126 -3.27 8.62 5.25
CA ASN A 126 -2.14 9.40 4.72
C ASN A 126 -2.04 9.42 3.19
N GLY A 127 -3.10 9.75 2.47
CA GLY A 127 -3.04 9.90 1.01
C GLY A 127 -4.41 9.91 0.36
N THR A 128 -4.49 9.48 -0.91
CA THR A 128 -5.73 9.52 -1.69
C THR A 128 -6.12 8.13 -2.17
N LEU A 129 -7.35 7.73 -1.90
CA LEU A 129 -8.01 6.58 -2.52
C LEU A 129 -9.09 7.08 -3.48
N THR A 130 -9.02 6.68 -4.73
CA THR A 130 -9.95 7.14 -5.76
C THR A 130 -10.32 6.03 -6.74
N SER A 131 -11.45 6.20 -7.42
CA SER A 131 -11.84 5.37 -8.56
C SER A 131 -12.68 6.19 -9.53
N LYS A 132 -12.47 5.99 -10.82
CA LYS A 132 -13.28 6.60 -11.87
C LYS A 132 -14.44 5.71 -12.32
N THR A 133 -14.52 4.48 -11.85
CA THR A 133 -15.46 3.47 -12.36
C THR A 133 -16.29 2.79 -11.28
N ALA A 134 -15.86 2.85 -10.01
CA ALA A 134 -16.55 2.21 -8.91
C ALA A 134 -17.89 2.89 -8.61
N LYS A 135 -18.96 2.11 -8.46
CA LYS A 135 -20.23 2.58 -7.88
C LYS A 135 -20.12 2.79 -6.39
N LEU A 136 -19.46 1.87 -5.70
CA LEU A 136 -19.09 1.97 -4.28
C LEU A 136 -17.57 2.05 -4.20
N LEU A 137 -17.02 3.16 -3.70
CA LEU A 137 -15.57 3.23 -3.54
C LEU A 137 -15.12 2.24 -2.46
N ILE A 138 -15.83 2.19 -1.32
CA ILE A 138 -15.59 1.23 -0.25
C ILE A 138 -16.91 0.56 0.16
N GLN A 139 -16.98 -0.76 0.05
CA GLN A 139 -18.03 -1.57 0.65
C GLN A 139 -17.53 -2.12 1.99
N ASN A 140 -18.12 -1.66 3.09
CA ASN A 140 -17.65 -1.94 4.44
C ASN A 140 -18.59 -2.85 5.23
N TYR A 141 -18.07 -4.02 5.65
CA TYR A 141 -18.72 -4.93 6.60
C TYR A 141 -17.89 -5.10 7.88
N CYS A 142 -16.84 -4.32 8.07
CA CYS A 142 -15.87 -4.47 9.15
C CYS A 142 -15.75 -3.21 10.03
N ASP A 143 -14.77 -3.20 10.92
CA ASP A 143 -14.33 -2.00 11.63
C ASP A 143 -13.33 -1.24 10.76
N LEU A 144 -13.80 -0.13 10.17
CA LEU A 144 -13.02 0.74 9.28
C LEU A 144 -12.65 2.04 10.00
N THR A 145 -11.38 2.39 9.98
CA THR A 145 -10.88 3.72 10.35
C THR A 145 -10.34 4.44 9.11
N ILE A 146 -10.74 5.69 8.92
CA ILE A 146 -10.19 6.57 7.89
C ILE A 146 -9.47 7.71 8.62
N ARG A 147 -8.17 7.86 8.38
CA ARG A 147 -7.32 8.82 9.09
C ARG A 147 -6.45 9.61 8.13
N ASN A 148 -6.61 10.94 8.10
CA ASN A 148 -5.82 11.83 7.24
C ASN A 148 -5.79 11.38 5.76
N ALA A 149 -6.89 10.86 5.25
CA ALA A 149 -6.99 10.37 3.88
C ALA A 149 -8.10 11.09 3.11
N THR A 150 -7.86 11.26 1.82
CA THR A 150 -8.85 11.76 0.86
C THR A 150 -9.51 10.58 0.16
N LEU A 151 -10.83 10.52 0.19
CA LEU A 151 -11.62 9.56 -0.57
C LEU A 151 -12.36 10.30 -1.66
N SER A 152 -12.22 9.87 -2.92
CA SER A 152 -12.91 10.51 -4.03
C SER A 152 -13.41 9.50 -5.07
N GLY A 153 -14.56 9.78 -5.65
CA GLY A 153 -15.10 9.05 -6.78
C GLY A 153 -15.18 9.94 -8.01
N GLN A 154 -15.51 9.36 -9.14
CA GLN A 154 -15.79 10.16 -10.33
C GLN A 154 -17.21 10.73 -10.29
N ASP A 155 -17.34 11.95 -10.79
CA ASP A 155 -18.60 12.62 -11.02
C ASP A 155 -19.58 11.71 -11.80
N ASN A 156 -20.80 11.53 -11.26
CA ASN A 156 -21.88 10.75 -11.86
C ASN A 156 -21.68 9.22 -11.96
N LEU A 157 -20.56 8.65 -11.51
CA LEU A 157 -20.29 7.21 -11.56
C LEU A 157 -20.13 6.57 -10.19
N THR A 158 -19.46 7.25 -9.25
CA THR A 158 -19.37 6.75 -7.87
C THR A 158 -20.58 7.25 -7.09
N GLU A 159 -21.52 6.36 -6.87
CA GLU A 159 -22.77 6.67 -6.18
C GLU A 159 -22.55 6.84 -4.67
N ILE A 160 -21.63 6.05 -4.10
CA ILE A 160 -21.40 6.01 -2.65
C ILE A 160 -19.88 5.88 -2.40
N ILE A 161 -19.35 6.78 -1.57
CA ILE A 161 -17.93 6.72 -1.18
C ILE A 161 -17.69 5.58 -0.18
N VAL A 162 -18.50 5.48 0.88
CA VAL A 162 -18.44 4.36 1.85
C VAL A 162 -19.85 3.83 2.08
N SER A 163 -20.08 2.57 1.72
CA SER A 163 -21.32 1.86 2.05
C SER A 163 -21.09 0.97 3.26
N ASN A 164 -21.75 1.30 4.36
CA ASN A 164 -21.57 0.61 5.63
C ASN A 164 -22.67 -0.45 5.83
N ASN A 165 -22.34 -1.72 5.60
CA ASN A 165 -23.26 -2.86 5.69
C ASN A 165 -22.95 -3.68 6.95
N ASN A 166 -23.52 -3.30 8.11
CA ASN A 166 -23.25 -3.91 9.41
C ASN A 166 -21.80 -3.75 9.94
N GLY A 167 -20.99 -2.91 9.31
CA GLY A 167 -19.68 -2.52 9.80
C GLY A 167 -19.74 -1.20 10.59
N SER A 168 -18.62 -0.79 11.15
CA SER A 168 -18.45 0.54 11.75
C SER A 168 -17.45 1.36 10.94
N THR A 169 -17.61 2.68 10.90
CA THR A 169 -16.65 3.58 10.27
C THR A 169 -16.32 4.72 11.23
N VAL A 170 -15.02 4.90 11.50
CA VAL A 170 -14.48 5.98 12.32
C VAL A 170 -13.66 6.90 11.43
N LEU A 171 -13.97 8.21 11.47
CA LEU A 171 -13.20 9.24 10.78
C LEU A 171 -12.27 9.93 11.78
N GLN A 172 -10.98 9.96 11.49
CA GLN A 172 -9.97 10.66 12.29
C GLN A 172 -9.19 11.60 11.38
N ALA A 173 -9.25 12.90 11.63
CA ALA A 173 -8.48 13.89 10.90
C ALA A 173 -7.78 14.84 11.87
N THR A 174 -6.49 15.09 11.64
CA THR A 174 -5.71 16.12 12.32
C THR A 174 -5.68 17.43 11.54
N VAL A 175 -6.17 17.41 10.30
CA VAL A 175 -6.36 18.56 9.41
C VAL A 175 -7.81 18.56 8.90
N PRO A 176 -8.36 19.68 8.43
CA PRO A 176 -9.73 19.71 7.92
C PRO A 176 -9.95 18.61 6.88
N PHE A 177 -10.91 17.75 7.14
CA PHE A 177 -11.32 16.70 6.21
C PHE A 177 -11.89 17.37 4.96
N LYS A 178 -11.17 17.32 3.84
CA LYS A 178 -11.65 17.85 2.58
C LYS A 178 -12.45 16.75 1.87
N LEU A 179 -13.75 16.72 2.10
CA LEU A 179 -14.68 16.06 1.21
C LEU A 179 -14.68 16.88 -0.10
N LEU A 180 -14.11 16.37 -1.18
CA LEU A 180 -13.92 17.13 -2.41
C LEU A 180 -15.20 17.41 -3.20
N ARG A 181 -16.41 17.07 -2.65
CA ARG A 181 -17.69 17.50 -3.20
C ARG A 181 -18.76 17.66 -2.12
N ALA A 182 -19.50 18.74 -2.24
CA ALA A 182 -20.71 19.00 -1.43
C ALA A 182 -21.87 18.00 -1.70
N GLU A 183 -21.75 17.17 -2.75
CA GLU A 183 -22.77 16.20 -3.16
C GLU A 183 -22.35 14.73 -2.98
N SER A 184 -21.10 14.46 -2.64
CA SER A 184 -20.66 13.12 -2.24
C SER A 184 -21.06 12.91 -0.78
N LEU A 185 -22.32 12.62 -0.57
CA LEU A 185 -22.87 12.31 0.74
C LEU A 185 -22.13 11.07 1.29
N LEU A 186 -21.48 11.20 2.44
CA LEU A 186 -21.09 10.07 3.26
C LEU A 186 -22.40 9.41 3.71
N THR A 187 -22.96 8.52 2.90
CA THR A 187 -24.20 7.81 3.24
C THR A 187 -23.84 6.70 4.21
N LEU A 188 -23.96 6.99 5.48
CA LEU A 188 -23.87 6.02 6.56
C LEU A 188 -25.20 5.30 6.62
N THR A 189 -25.35 4.16 5.94
CA THR A 189 -26.57 3.35 6.03
C THR A 189 -26.41 2.30 7.13
N ASN A 190 -27.43 2.20 7.99
CA ASN A 190 -27.63 1.19 9.04
C ASN A 190 -26.43 0.88 9.95
N GLY A 191 -26.37 1.54 11.11
CA GLY A 191 -25.46 1.19 12.20
C GLY A 191 -24.15 1.96 12.24
N ALA A 192 -23.97 2.96 11.39
CA ALA A 192 -22.79 3.80 11.44
C ALA A 192 -22.76 4.64 12.72
N VAL A 193 -21.75 4.42 13.53
CA VAL A 193 -21.44 5.26 14.67
C VAL A 193 -20.29 6.19 14.26
N ILE A 194 -20.59 7.47 14.03
CA ILE A 194 -19.53 8.49 13.94
C ILE A 194 -18.99 8.67 15.36
N LYS A 195 -17.92 7.99 15.70
CA LYS A 195 -17.19 8.25 16.95
C LYS A 195 -16.16 9.35 16.67
N ALA A 196 -16.55 10.57 17.00
CA ALA A 196 -15.70 11.77 17.08
C ALA A 196 -15.04 12.24 15.76
N VAL A 197 -15.60 13.29 15.19
CA VAL A 197 -14.82 14.26 14.43
C VAL A 197 -14.17 15.17 15.46
N THR A 198 -12.90 14.94 15.78
CA THR A 198 -12.14 15.92 16.55
C THR A 198 -11.60 16.93 15.55
N LEU A 199 -12.31 18.04 15.42
CA LEU A 199 -11.79 19.25 14.79
C LEU A 199 -10.93 19.94 15.83
N LEU A 200 -9.62 20.01 15.63
CA LEU A 200 -8.72 20.90 16.34
C LEU A 200 -8.55 22.18 15.55
#